data_738ca0291930198d57760271584e1910
#
_entry.id   738ca0291930198d57760271584e1910
#
_cell.length_a   1.000
_cell.length_b   1.000
_cell.length_c   1.000
_cell.angle_alpha   90.00
_cell.angle_beta   90.00
_cell.angle_gamma   90.00
#
_symmetry.space_group_name_H-M   'P 1'
#
loop_
_entity.id
_entity.type
_entity.pdbx_description
1 polymer ?
#
loop_
_entity_poly.entity_id
_entity_poly.type
_entity_poly.pdbx_seq_one_letter_code
_entity_poly.pdbx_strand_id
1 'polypeptide(L)'
;MAKNKINKIATTIVAPVLFSREGTIEKVVSITKEAAANGAKMVVFPETYVPGYPWWIWMGINNNKKLELFKKQYANALEVKSSEMDYIKTTAKKNGIIIALGFVEKDCGTLYNSQVLINEEGNICIQRRKLMPTGEERTIWGMGDGTSLQVCDTSIGKVGMLICYEHSMPLSRYTLYSMGEEIHVAMWPGANFRSQPRDRKKIIDVAMRNMTFEGQVYAVYSSSCVGQEELDFYLELDPGNKGILDEGGGISGIVDPISNYIAGPIEDKEQIVYSEVNLDNIVGVKHMIDCVGHYARPDVFQLNVFSRKHQPVKFVNSSAEIQSEKDACREVCMNESDSSSAGARNE
;
A
#
# COMPACT_ATOMS: atom_id res chain seq x y z
N MET A 1 15.51 16.29 15.01
CA MET A 1 14.93 16.00 16.34
C MET A 1 15.23 14.55 16.67
N ALA A 2 15.49 14.20 17.94
CA ALA A 2 15.61 12.80 18.35
C ALA A 2 14.25 12.13 18.14
N LYS A 3 14.20 11.00 17.42
CA LYS A 3 12.97 10.23 17.20
C LYS A 3 12.52 9.62 18.53
N ASN A 4 11.21 9.68 18.81
CA ASN A 4 10.65 8.89 19.89
C ASN A 4 10.80 7.41 19.52
N LYS A 5 11.48 6.66 20.37
CA LYS A 5 11.70 5.22 20.12
C LYS A 5 10.44 4.38 20.34
N ILE A 6 9.55 4.82 21.21
CA ILE A 6 8.26 4.16 21.51
C ILE A 6 7.13 5.03 21.01
N ASN A 7 6.31 4.48 20.13
CA ASN A 7 5.19 5.18 19.53
C ASN A 7 3.93 4.31 19.53
N LYS A 8 2.80 4.87 19.96
CA LYS A 8 1.51 4.21 19.87
C LYS A 8 0.97 4.35 18.44
N ILE A 9 0.60 3.23 17.84
CA ILE A 9 0.08 3.14 16.47
C ILE A 9 -1.30 2.51 16.49
N ALA A 10 -2.19 2.97 15.61
CA ALA A 10 -3.52 2.43 15.40
C ALA A 10 -3.62 1.77 14.03
N THR A 11 -4.32 0.63 13.96
CA THR A 11 -4.79 0.03 12.72
C THR A 11 -6.27 -0.29 12.80
N THR A 12 -6.93 -0.41 11.66
CA THR A 12 -8.38 -0.49 11.57
C THR A 12 -8.85 -1.72 10.80
N ILE A 13 -10.02 -2.28 11.20
CA ILE A 13 -10.96 -2.92 10.27
C ILE A 13 -12.14 -1.97 10.14
N VAL A 14 -12.47 -1.56 8.93
CA VAL A 14 -13.56 -0.62 8.69
C VAL A 14 -14.22 -0.86 7.34
N ALA A 15 -15.56 -0.78 7.31
CA ALA A 15 -16.33 -0.78 6.08
C ALA A 15 -16.38 0.64 5.49
N PRO A 16 -16.22 0.82 4.16
CA PRO A 16 -16.46 2.11 3.52
C PRO A 16 -17.95 2.46 3.51
N VAL A 17 -18.28 3.71 3.22
CA VAL A 17 -19.60 4.07 2.71
C VAL A 17 -19.55 3.83 1.20
N LEU A 18 -20.08 2.71 0.75
CA LEU A 18 -19.90 2.22 -0.63
C LEU A 18 -20.33 3.27 -1.66
N PHE A 19 -19.46 3.55 -2.65
CA PHE A 19 -19.65 4.57 -3.67
C PHE A 19 -19.94 5.99 -3.15
N SER A 20 -19.54 6.28 -1.90
CA SER A 20 -19.61 7.63 -1.36
C SER A 20 -18.22 8.09 -0.92
N ARG A 21 -17.60 8.93 -1.75
CA ARG A 21 -16.32 9.58 -1.42
C ARG A 21 -16.45 10.40 -0.14
N GLU A 22 -17.45 11.27 -0.10
CA GLU A 22 -17.70 12.18 1.02
C GLU A 22 -18.00 11.42 2.31
N GLY A 23 -18.90 10.44 2.27
CA GLY A 23 -19.27 9.63 3.42
C GLY A 23 -18.09 8.84 3.99
N THR A 24 -17.26 8.27 3.11
CA THR A 24 -16.07 7.53 3.54
C THR A 24 -15.00 8.47 4.11
N ILE A 25 -14.82 9.66 3.55
CA ILE A 25 -13.89 10.67 4.08
C ILE A 25 -14.31 11.13 5.48
N GLU A 26 -15.61 11.34 5.73
CA GLU A 26 -16.08 11.66 7.08
C GLU A 26 -15.77 10.53 8.10
N LYS A 27 -15.86 9.26 7.68
CA LYS A 27 -15.39 8.14 8.51
C LYS A 27 -13.88 8.20 8.75
N VAL A 28 -13.06 8.49 7.72
CA VAL A 28 -11.61 8.70 7.87
C VAL A 28 -11.32 9.78 8.91
N VAL A 29 -12.01 10.92 8.81
CA VAL A 29 -11.84 12.06 9.73
C VAL A 29 -12.24 11.70 11.15
N SER A 30 -13.39 11.03 11.34
CA SER A 30 -13.87 10.61 12.66
C SER A 30 -12.90 9.63 13.33
N ILE A 31 -12.50 8.58 12.61
CA ILE A 31 -11.57 7.56 13.10
C ILE A 31 -10.19 8.17 13.40
N THR A 32 -9.72 9.10 12.57
CA THR A 32 -8.45 9.79 12.80
C THR A 32 -8.48 10.61 14.11
N LYS A 33 -9.57 11.33 14.36
CA LYS A 33 -9.76 12.07 15.62
C LYS A 33 -9.79 11.14 16.82
N GLU A 34 -10.52 10.02 16.72
CA GLU A 34 -10.57 9.01 17.76
C GLU A 34 -9.20 8.40 18.05
N ALA A 35 -8.46 8.01 17.00
CA ALA A 35 -7.11 7.46 17.13
C ALA A 35 -6.15 8.46 17.82
N ALA A 36 -6.19 9.72 17.41
CA ALA A 36 -5.37 10.78 18.00
C ALA A 36 -5.75 11.04 19.47
N ALA A 37 -7.04 11.09 19.79
CA ALA A 37 -7.54 11.24 21.18
C ALA A 37 -7.08 10.07 22.09
N ASN A 38 -6.91 8.87 21.52
CA ASN A 38 -6.35 7.70 22.20
C ASN A 38 -4.81 7.68 22.21
N GLY A 39 -4.15 8.76 21.76
CA GLY A 39 -2.70 8.95 21.80
C GLY A 39 -1.92 8.27 20.66
N ALA A 40 -2.61 7.77 19.63
CA ALA A 40 -1.92 7.20 18.47
C ALA A 40 -1.17 8.29 17.69
N LYS A 41 0.01 7.94 17.18
CA LYS A 41 0.86 8.79 16.32
C LYS A 41 0.67 8.47 14.84
N MET A 42 0.10 7.33 14.51
CA MET A 42 -0.28 6.92 13.17
C MET A 42 -1.58 6.13 13.23
N VAL A 43 -2.42 6.32 12.20
CA VAL A 43 -3.59 5.47 11.93
C VAL A 43 -3.54 4.95 10.50
N VAL A 44 -3.85 3.66 10.33
CA VAL A 44 -3.79 2.95 9.03
C VAL A 44 -5.19 2.55 8.59
N PHE A 45 -5.55 2.92 7.36
CA PHE A 45 -6.80 2.60 6.69
C PHE A 45 -6.58 1.56 5.58
N PRO A 46 -7.64 0.83 5.17
CA PRO A 46 -7.55 -0.25 4.19
C PRO A 46 -7.19 0.18 2.76
N GLU A 47 -6.93 -0.84 1.92
CA GLU A 47 -6.83 -0.73 0.46
C GLU A 47 -8.11 -0.15 -0.14
N THR A 48 -7.97 0.84 -1.04
CA THR A 48 -9.05 1.51 -1.75
C THR A 48 -10.25 1.89 -0.88
N TYR A 49 -9.98 2.23 0.39
CA TYR A 49 -11.02 2.54 1.35
C TYR A 49 -11.95 3.66 0.86
N VAL A 50 -11.42 4.66 0.18
CA VAL A 50 -12.21 5.70 -0.49
C VAL A 50 -12.27 5.39 -1.99
N PRO A 51 -13.44 5.15 -2.57
CA PRO A 51 -14.79 5.07 -2.01
C PRO A 51 -15.27 3.63 -1.75
N GLY A 52 -14.37 2.68 -1.57
CA GLY A 52 -14.62 1.26 -1.37
C GLY A 52 -14.01 0.38 -2.47
N TYR A 53 -13.72 -0.86 -2.11
CA TYR A 53 -13.18 -1.84 -3.04
C TYR A 53 -14.27 -2.35 -4.00
N PRO A 54 -14.01 -2.44 -5.30
CA PRO A 54 -15.02 -2.79 -6.30
C PRO A 54 -15.25 -4.31 -6.37
N TRP A 55 -15.84 -4.95 -5.36
CA TRP A 55 -16.09 -6.40 -5.33
C TRP A 55 -16.88 -6.91 -6.55
N TRP A 56 -17.67 -6.04 -7.20
CA TRP A 56 -18.44 -6.35 -8.40
C TRP A 56 -17.59 -6.82 -9.59
N ILE A 57 -16.30 -6.51 -9.64
CA ILE A 57 -15.41 -7.00 -10.71
C ILE A 57 -15.24 -8.52 -10.67
N TRP A 58 -15.34 -9.13 -9.47
CA TRP A 58 -15.20 -10.56 -9.22
C TRP A 58 -16.49 -11.33 -9.35
N MET A 59 -17.62 -10.64 -9.59
CA MET A 59 -18.96 -11.22 -9.67
C MET A 59 -19.37 -11.46 -11.11
N GLY A 60 -20.30 -12.42 -11.33
CA GLY A 60 -20.87 -12.78 -12.63
C GLY A 60 -21.88 -11.75 -13.17
N ILE A 61 -21.63 -10.46 -12.96
CA ILE A 61 -22.53 -9.36 -13.35
C ILE A 61 -22.37 -9.06 -14.84
N ASN A 62 -23.47 -8.76 -15.54
CA ASN A 62 -23.43 -8.43 -16.96
C ASN A 62 -22.67 -7.11 -17.25
N ASN A 63 -22.14 -6.99 -18.48
CA ASN A 63 -21.24 -5.88 -18.83
C ASN A 63 -21.90 -4.50 -18.73
N ASN A 64 -23.20 -4.37 -19.00
CA ASN A 64 -23.88 -3.06 -18.90
C ASN A 64 -23.92 -2.60 -17.43
N LYS A 65 -24.27 -3.50 -16.52
CA LYS A 65 -24.24 -3.21 -15.08
C LYS A 65 -22.81 -2.92 -14.60
N LYS A 66 -21.81 -3.70 -15.06
CA LYS A 66 -20.38 -3.40 -14.74
C LYS A 66 -20.00 -2.01 -15.20
N LEU A 67 -20.41 -1.57 -16.37
CA LEU A 67 -20.13 -0.20 -16.86
C LEU A 67 -20.79 0.88 -15.98
N GLU A 68 -22.02 0.65 -15.51
CA GLU A 68 -22.69 1.57 -14.59
C GLU A 68 -21.96 1.67 -13.24
N LEU A 69 -21.51 0.53 -12.71
CA LEU A 69 -20.74 0.50 -11.47
C LEU A 69 -19.36 1.15 -11.63
N PHE A 70 -18.71 0.94 -12.78
CA PHE A 70 -17.46 1.64 -13.09
C PHE A 70 -17.68 3.15 -13.13
N LYS A 71 -18.76 3.64 -13.73
CA LYS A 71 -19.08 5.09 -13.73
C LYS A 71 -19.30 5.63 -12.32
N LYS A 72 -19.96 4.86 -11.43
CA LYS A 72 -20.12 5.23 -10.01
C LYS A 72 -18.76 5.28 -9.30
N GLN A 73 -17.92 4.27 -9.50
CA GLN A 73 -16.56 4.23 -8.95
C GLN A 73 -15.74 5.43 -9.42
N TYR A 74 -15.78 5.72 -10.71
CA TYR A 74 -15.07 6.84 -11.33
C TYR A 74 -15.52 8.19 -10.78
N ALA A 75 -16.84 8.40 -10.64
CA ALA A 75 -17.39 9.64 -10.10
C ALA A 75 -17.00 9.89 -8.64
N ASN A 76 -16.79 8.82 -7.86
CA ASN A 76 -16.44 8.86 -6.44
C ASN A 76 -14.94 8.63 -6.16
N ALA A 77 -14.13 8.42 -7.20
CA ALA A 77 -12.68 8.33 -7.04
C ALA A 77 -12.09 9.67 -6.59
N LEU A 78 -10.97 9.61 -5.86
CA LEU A 78 -10.34 10.76 -5.23
C LEU A 78 -9.17 11.26 -6.08
N GLU A 79 -9.10 12.56 -6.31
CA GLU A 79 -7.93 13.21 -6.91
C GLU A 79 -6.97 13.69 -5.83
N VAL A 80 -5.68 13.47 -6.01
CA VAL A 80 -4.66 13.90 -5.03
C VAL A 80 -4.62 15.41 -4.84
N LYS A 81 -4.97 16.16 -5.91
CA LYS A 81 -5.05 17.63 -5.88
C LYS A 81 -6.51 18.09 -5.78
N SER A 82 -7.22 17.62 -4.77
CA SER A 82 -8.62 18.01 -4.53
C SER A 82 -8.81 18.61 -3.14
N SER A 83 -9.93 19.31 -2.96
CA SER A 83 -10.36 19.84 -1.66
C SER A 83 -10.59 18.75 -0.63
N GLU A 84 -11.03 17.58 -1.06
CA GLU A 84 -11.28 16.41 -0.23
C GLU A 84 -9.95 15.84 0.33
N MET A 85 -8.92 15.75 -0.51
CA MET A 85 -7.58 15.36 -0.04
C MET A 85 -7.02 16.43 0.90
N ASP A 86 -7.22 17.72 0.62
CA ASP A 86 -6.81 18.80 1.50
C ASP A 86 -7.54 18.77 2.86
N TYR A 87 -8.79 18.30 2.89
CA TYR A 87 -9.52 18.08 4.14
C TYR A 87 -8.88 16.97 4.98
N ILE A 88 -8.48 15.86 4.37
CA ILE A 88 -7.75 14.76 5.05
C ILE A 88 -6.39 15.25 5.56
N LYS A 89 -5.62 15.97 4.76
CA LYS A 89 -4.34 16.58 5.13
C LYS A 89 -4.49 17.54 6.33
N THR A 90 -5.52 18.37 6.28
CA THR A 90 -5.87 19.30 7.37
C THR A 90 -6.23 18.54 8.64
N THR A 91 -6.89 17.39 8.52
CA THR A 91 -7.24 16.52 9.65
C THR A 91 -5.99 15.92 10.29
N ALA A 92 -5.04 15.42 9.49
CA ALA A 92 -3.74 14.95 9.99
C ALA A 92 -3.04 16.05 10.79
N LYS A 93 -2.91 17.25 10.21
CA LYS A 93 -2.26 18.40 10.84
C LYS A 93 -2.94 18.84 12.12
N LYS A 94 -4.27 18.99 12.13
CA LYS A 94 -5.02 19.47 13.31
C LYS A 94 -4.92 18.50 14.50
N ASN A 95 -4.76 17.21 14.23
CA ASN A 95 -4.70 16.17 15.25
C ASN A 95 -3.25 15.70 15.55
N GLY A 96 -2.25 16.21 14.84
CA GLY A 96 -0.84 15.84 15.03
C GLY A 96 -0.59 14.34 14.86
N ILE A 97 -1.22 13.72 13.86
CA ILE A 97 -1.21 12.27 13.61
C ILE A 97 -0.91 11.96 12.14
N ILE A 98 -0.10 10.95 11.92
CA ILE A 98 0.18 10.42 10.57
C ILE A 98 -1.02 9.61 10.10
N ILE A 99 -1.45 9.83 8.85
CA ILE A 99 -2.53 9.06 8.21
C ILE A 99 -1.95 8.25 7.05
N ALA A 100 -2.11 6.93 7.10
CA ALA A 100 -1.86 6.04 5.98
C ALA A 100 -3.20 5.62 5.38
N LEU A 101 -3.49 6.02 4.12
CA LEU A 101 -4.81 5.86 3.50
C LEU A 101 -4.70 5.19 2.13
N GLY A 102 -5.50 4.13 1.93
CA GLY A 102 -5.74 3.52 0.61
C GLY A 102 -6.96 4.15 -0.07
N PHE A 103 -6.85 4.43 -1.35
CA PHE A 103 -7.95 5.05 -2.11
C PHE A 103 -7.89 4.70 -3.59
N VAL A 104 -9.02 4.83 -4.28
CA VAL A 104 -9.08 4.81 -5.74
C VAL A 104 -8.71 6.20 -6.23
N GLU A 105 -7.52 6.33 -6.79
CA GLU A 105 -7.02 7.57 -7.37
C GLU A 105 -7.60 7.77 -8.77
N LYS A 106 -8.05 8.98 -9.07
CA LYS A 106 -8.37 9.41 -10.44
C LYS A 106 -7.30 10.39 -10.92
N ASP A 107 -6.63 10.04 -12.03
CA ASP A 107 -5.64 10.89 -12.68
C ASP A 107 -5.79 10.82 -14.20
N CYS A 108 -5.99 11.99 -14.84
CA CYS A 108 -6.11 12.12 -16.31
C CYS A 108 -7.08 11.11 -16.96
N GLY A 109 -8.18 10.78 -16.29
CA GLY A 109 -9.19 9.85 -16.82
C GLY A 109 -8.93 8.37 -16.52
N THR A 110 -7.80 8.03 -15.91
CA THR A 110 -7.45 6.66 -15.47
C THR A 110 -7.68 6.52 -13.97
N LEU A 111 -8.17 5.36 -13.55
CA LEU A 111 -8.25 4.97 -12.15
C LEU A 111 -7.03 4.14 -11.74
N TYR A 112 -6.57 4.35 -10.52
CA TYR A 112 -5.48 3.59 -9.92
C TYR A 112 -5.83 3.15 -8.49
N ASN A 113 -5.30 2.03 -8.09
CA ASN A 113 -5.28 1.62 -6.69
C ASN A 113 -4.07 2.27 -6.02
N SER A 114 -4.30 3.20 -5.13
CA SER A 114 -3.27 4.10 -4.60
C SER A 114 -3.24 4.16 -3.08
N GLN A 115 -2.08 4.54 -2.56
CA GLN A 115 -1.84 4.83 -1.15
C GLN A 115 -1.21 6.21 -0.98
N VAL A 116 -1.55 6.88 0.11
CA VAL A 116 -0.80 8.03 0.61
C VAL A 116 -0.41 7.85 2.06
N LEU A 117 0.79 8.36 2.41
CA LEU A 117 1.21 8.62 3.78
C LEU A 117 1.22 10.14 3.97
N ILE A 118 0.39 10.62 4.87
CA ILE A 118 0.28 12.05 5.20
C ILE A 118 0.87 12.22 6.59
N ASN A 119 1.89 13.07 6.72
CA ASN A 119 2.54 13.31 8.01
C ASN A 119 1.71 14.24 8.92
N GLU A 120 2.17 14.41 10.14
CA GLU A 120 1.55 15.23 11.17
C GLU A 120 1.50 16.74 10.86
N GLU A 121 2.26 17.20 9.88
CA GLU A 121 2.18 18.57 9.35
C GLU A 121 1.17 18.71 8.22
N GLY A 122 0.56 17.61 7.78
CA GLY A 122 -0.41 17.56 6.68
C GLY A 122 0.24 17.50 5.30
N ASN A 123 1.50 17.10 5.19
CA ASN A 123 2.18 16.90 3.93
C ASN A 123 2.11 15.43 3.48
N ILE A 124 1.89 15.20 2.19
CA ILE A 124 2.02 13.86 1.61
C ILE A 124 3.50 13.53 1.49
N CYS A 125 3.99 12.54 2.24
CA CYS A 125 5.36 12.06 2.18
C CYS A 125 5.51 10.86 1.23
N ILE A 126 4.50 10.02 1.11
CA ILE A 126 4.45 8.93 0.14
C ILE A 126 3.15 9.06 -0.64
N GLN A 127 3.24 9.05 -1.96
CA GLN A 127 2.13 8.81 -2.87
C GLN A 127 2.55 7.71 -3.82
N ARG A 128 1.83 6.62 -3.81
CA ARG A 128 2.16 5.47 -4.66
C ARG A 128 0.94 4.82 -5.26
N ARG A 129 1.12 4.21 -6.42
CA ARG A 129 0.16 3.37 -7.12
C ARG A 129 0.59 1.91 -7.01
N LYS A 130 -0.36 1.00 -6.87
CA LYS A 130 -0.11 -0.45 -6.86
C LYS A 130 0.64 -0.83 -8.14
N LEU A 131 1.79 -1.50 -8.00
CA LEU A 131 2.65 -1.86 -9.14
C LEU A 131 1.93 -2.78 -10.11
N MET A 132 1.18 -3.75 -9.57
CA MET A 132 0.46 -4.73 -10.37
C MET A 132 -0.93 -4.99 -9.80
N PRO A 133 -1.99 -4.49 -10.45
CA PRO A 133 -3.35 -4.89 -10.12
C PRO A 133 -3.55 -6.39 -10.25
N THR A 134 -4.29 -6.99 -9.32
CA THR A 134 -4.44 -8.44 -9.19
C THR A 134 -5.65 -8.95 -9.98
N GLY A 135 -5.47 -9.88 -10.90
CA GLY A 135 -6.56 -10.54 -11.60
C GLY A 135 -7.52 -9.56 -12.28
N GLU A 136 -8.79 -9.57 -11.88
CA GLU A 136 -9.86 -8.73 -12.43
C GLU A 136 -9.64 -7.22 -12.17
N GLU A 137 -8.83 -6.84 -11.19
CA GLU A 137 -8.46 -5.44 -10.95
C GLU A 137 -7.84 -4.78 -12.19
N ARG A 138 -7.19 -5.56 -13.07
CA ARG A 138 -6.59 -5.08 -14.33
C ARG A 138 -7.61 -4.55 -15.32
N THR A 139 -8.87 -4.87 -15.12
CA THR A 139 -9.95 -4.37 -16.00
C THR A 139 -10.36 -2.93 -15.69
N ILE A 140 -9.96 -2.41 -14.53
CA ILE A 140 -10.37 -1.08 -14.04
C ILE A 140 -9.22 -0.17 -13.61
N TRP A 141 -8.08 -0.72 -13.20
CA TRP A 141 -6.96 0.08 -12.68
C TRP A 141 -5.70 0.01 -13.53
N GLY A 142 -5.07 1.16 -13.69
CA GLY A 142 -3.73 1.29 -14.25
C GLY A 142 -2.66 0.77 -13.27
N MET A 143 -1.48 0.48 -13.82
CA MET A 143 -0.31 0.04 -13.05
C MET A 143 0.49 1.23 -12.52
N GLY A 144 1.10 1.06 -11.35
CA GLY A 144 2.15 1.91 -10.83
C GLY A 144 3.50 1.63 -11.50
N ASP A 145 4.51 2.39 -11.14
CA ASP A 145 5.89 2.23 -11.61
C ASP A 145 6.89 2.25 -10.44
N GLY A 146 8.17 2.06 -10.73
CA GLY A 146 9.20 1.95 -9.72
C GLY A 146 9.44 3.24 -8.92
N THR A 147 8.92 4.39 -9.34
CA THR A 147 8.97 5.64 -8.54
C THR A 147 8.13 5.54 -7.28
N SER A 148 7.19 4.59 -7.24
CA SER A 148 6.26 4.39 -6.13
C SER A 148 6.86 3.57 -4.97
N LEU A 149 8.02 2.94 -5.15
CA LEU A 149 8.72 2.25 -4.06
C LEU A 149 9.53 3.27 -3.25
N GLN A 150 8.98 3.69 -2.12
CA GLN A 150 9.53 4.75 -1.28
C GLN A 150 9.45 4.39 0.19
N VAL A 151 10.42 4.88 0.96
CA VAL A 151 10.40 4.88 2.43
C VAL A 151 10.52 6.33 2.89
N CYS A 152 9.58 6.76 3.72
CA CYS A 152 9.55 8.11 4.27
C CYS A 152 10.13 8.14 5.68
N ASP A 153 11.00 9.10 5.95
CA ASP A 153 11.48 9.38 7.30
C ASP A 153 10.46 10.24 8.05
N THR A 154 9.87 9.66 9.10
CA THR A 154 8.81 10.29 9.90
C THR A 154 9.23 10.47 11.36
N SER A 155 8.42 11.16 12.17
CA SER A 155 8.66 11.31 13.61
C SER A 155 8.65 9.99 14.38
N ILE A 156 7.97 8.95 13.85
CA ILE A 156 7.82 7.64 14.48
C ILE A 156 8.78 6.57 13.95
N GLY A 157 9.62 6.89 12.96
CA GLY A 157 10.52 5.97 12.29
C GLY A 157 10.41 6.06 10.76
N LYS A 158 11.11 5.18 10.07
CA LYS A 158 11.08 5.07 8.62
C LYS A 158 9.92 4.17 8.18
N VAL A 159 8.94 4.75 7.49
CA VAL A 159 7.72 4.08 7.06
C VAL A 159 7.76 3.75 5.58
N GLY A 160 7.55 2.48 5.24
CA GLY A 160 7.30 2.00 3.88
C GLY A 160 5.89 1.43 3.74
N MET A 161 5.43 1.23 2.50
CA MET A 161 4.05 0.81 2.24
C MET A 161 3.94 -0.08 1.01
N LEU A 162 3.10 -1.14 1.11
CA LEU A 162 2.68 -1.98 -0.03
C LEU A 162 1.18 -2.28 0.03
N ILE A 163 0.62 -2.71 -1.11
CA ILE A 163 -0.81 -3.02 -1.27
C ILE A 163 -1.01 -4.51 -1.58
N CYS A 164 -1.77 -5.20 -0.72
CA CYS A 164 -2.33 -6.53 -0.99
C CYS A 164 -1.26 -7.55 -1.48
N TYR A 165 -1.48 -8.15 -2.64
CA TYR A 165 -0.57 -9.15 -3.22
C TYR A 165 0.81 -8.60 -3.68
N GLU A 166 1.08 -7.31 -3.59
CA GLU A 166 2.46 -6.83 -3.67
C GLU A 166 3.36 -7.44 -2.59
N HIS A 167 2.76 -7.89 -1.48
CA HIS A 167 3.47 -8.64 -0.42
C HIS A 167 3.92 -10.03 -0.88
N SER A 168 3.43 -10.56 -2.00
CA SER A 168 3.95 -11.76 -2.64
C SER A 168 5.08 -11.48 -3.65
N MET A 169 5.46 -10.20 -3.85
CA MET A 169 6.56 -9.78 -4.72
C MET A 169 7.84 -9.58 -3.88
N PRO A 170 8.74 -10.56 -3.77
CA PRO A 170 9.89 -10.48 -2.85
C PRO A 170 10.82 -9.32 -3.18
N LEU A 171 10.97 -8.96 -4.46
CA LEU A 171 11.82 -7.85 -4.89
C LEU A 171 11.31 -6.50 -4.40
N SER A 172 9.98 -6.29 -4.36
CA SER A 172 9.38 -5.06 -3.81
C SER A 172 9.67 -4.93 -2.31
N ARG A 173 9.52 -6.01 -1.55
CA ARG A 173 9.83 -6.03 -0.11
C ARG A 173 11.32 -5.76 0.13
N TYR A 174 12.20 -6.48 -0.58
CA TYR A 174 13.65 -6.31 -0.46
C TYR A 174 14.08 -4.86 -0.78
N THR A 175 13.44 -4.22 -1.77
CA THR A 175 13.67 -2.80 -2.09
C THR A 175 13.38 -1.91 -0.89
N LEU A 176 12.24 -2.07 -0.21
CA LEU A 176 11.89 -1.27 0.95
C LEU A 176 12.84 -1.54 2.13
N TYR A 177 13.20 -2.79 2.40
CA TYR A 177 14.19 -3.11 3.43
C TYR A 177 15.54 -2.44 3.14
N SER A 178 15.99 -2.43 1.89
CA SER A 178 17.26 -1.79 1.49
C SER A 178 17.27 -0.27 1.67
N MET A 179 16.08 0.36 1.71
CA MET A 179 15.90 1.78 2.02
C MET A 179 15.87 2.05 3.54
N GLY A 180 16.01 1.00 4.36
CA GLY A 180 16.03 1.10 5.82
C GLY A 180 14.65 1.25 6.44
N GLU A 181 13.63 0.63 5.88
CA GLU A 181 12.29 0.56 6.46
C GLU A 181 12.34 0.02 7.89
N GLU A 182 11.57 0.64 8.79
CA GLU A 182 11.42 0.25 10.20
C GLU A 182 9.98 -0.18 10.51
N ILE A 183 9.02 0.51 9.90
CA ILE A 183 7.58 0.25 10.04
C ILE A 183 7.00 0.05 8.64
N HIS A 184 6.45 -1.12 8.41
CA HIS A 184 5.77 -1.47 7.17
C HIS A 184 4.27 -1.29 7.31
N VAL A 185 3.66 -0.50 6.44
CA VAL A 185 2.20 -0.36 6.33
C VAL A 185 1.68 -1.22 5.19
N ALA A 186 0.78 -2.15 5.53
CA ALA A 186 0.14 -3.02 4.56
C ALA A 186 -1.36 -2.75 4.50
N MET A 187 -1.88 -2.61 3.28
CA MET A 187 -3.30 -2.37 3.06
C MET A 187 -3.91 -3.51 2.25
N TRP A 188 -5.04 -4.02 2.72
CA TRP A 188 -5.72 -5.16 2.13
C TRP A 188 -7.21 -4.87 1.94
N PRO A 189 -7.86 -5.48 0.92
CA PRO A 189 -9.31 -5.50 0.87
C PRO A 189 -9.81 -6.68 1.70
N GLY A 190 -10.85 -6.50 2.47
CA GLY A 190 -11.46 -7.55 3.27
C GLY A 190 -12.79 -7.99 2.70
N ALA A 191 -12.94 -9.28 2.41
CA ALA A 191 -14.19 -9.91 2.03
C ALA A 191 -14.14 -11.43 2.20
N ASN A 192 -15.27 -12.02 2.54
CA ASN A 192 -15.49 -13.45 2.58
C ASN A 192 -16.13 -13.89 1.25
N PHE A 193 -15.33 -14.46 0.34
CA PHE A 193 -15.84 -15.09 -0.89
C PHE A 193 -15.92 -16.59 -0.70
N ARG A 194 -17.13 -17.15 -0.67
CA ARG A 194 -17.35 -18.59 -0.50
C ARG A 194 -16.84 -19.44 -1.66
N SER A 195 -16.80 -18.87 -2.86
CA SER A 195 -16.33 -19.56 -4.06
C SER A 195 -14.81 -19.67 -4.18
N GLN A 196 -14.05 -19.00 -3.33
CA GLN A 196 -12.59 -19.06 -3.38
C GLN A 196 -12.06 -20.15 -2.45
N PRO A 197 -11.28 -21.13 -2.98
CA PRO A 197 -10.73 -22.22 -2.17
C PRO A 197 -9.60 -21.75 -1.22
N ARG A 198 -9.24 -20.49 -1.24
CA ARG A 198 -8.15 -19.92 -0.44
C ARG A 198 -8.72 -19.11 0.72
N ASP A 199 -8.32 -19.49 1.91
CA ASP A 199 -8.55 -18.69 3.12
C ASP A 199 -7.72 -17.41 3.05
N ARG A 200 -8.36 -16.31 2.70
CA ARG A 200 -7.71 -14.99 2.53
C ARG A 200 -7.06 -14.51 3.82
N LYS A 201 -7.68 -14.74 4.97
CA LYS A 201 -7.13 -14.35 6.28
C LYS A 201 -5.81 -15.04 6.56
N LYS A 202 -5.71 -16.35 6.27
CA LYS A 202 -4.43 -17.08 6.39
C LYS A 202 -3.36 -16.56 5.44
N ILE A 203 -3.73 -16.16 4.22
CA ILE A 203 -2.78 -15.58 3.26
C ILE A 203 -2.23 -14.26 3.80
N ILE A 204 -3.10 -13.41 4.33
CA ILE A 204 -2.70 -12.12 4.92
C ILE A 204 -1.81 -12.37 6.14
N ASP A 205 -2.20 -13.25 7.07
CA ASP A 205 -1.40 -13.60 8.24
C ASP A 205 0.01 -14.06 7.85
N VAL A 206 0.12 -15.02 6.93
CA VAL A 206 1.41 -15.51 6.45
C VAL A 206 2.23 -14.39 5.80
N ALA A 207 1.60 -13.54 4.98
CA ALA A 207 2.30 -12.44 4.31
C ALA A 207 2.86 -11.44 5.32
N MET A 208 2.09 -11.06 6.33
CA MET A 208 2.49 -10.08 7.34
C MET A 208 3.58 -10.61 8.25
N ARG A 209 3.46 -11.84 8.72
CA ARG A 209 4.48 -12.47 9.56
C ARG A 209 5.77 -12.75 8.77
N ASN A 210 5.66 -13.16 7.50
CA ASN A 210 6.84 -13.29 6.64
C ASN A 210 7.54 -11.95 6.40
N MET A 211 6.78 -10.86 6.21
CA MET A 211 7.33 -9.51 6.05
C MET A 211 8.19 -9.10 7.24
N THR A 212 7.70 -9.35 8.47
CA THR A 212 8.42 -9.01 9.69
C THR A 212 9.62 -9.92 9.93
N PHE A 213 9.49 -11.23 9.64
CA PHE A 213 10.59 -12.19 9.76
C PHE A 213 11.71 -11.90 8.76
N GLU A 214 11.36 -11.59 7.50
CA GLU A 214 12.33 -11.37 6.42
C GLU A 214 13.04 -10.02 6.56
N GLY A 215 12.30 -8.94 6.85
CA GLY A 215 12.81 -7.57 6.90
C GLY A 215 13.22 -7.06 8.27
N GLN A 216 12.91 -7.80 9.34
CA GLN A 216 13.07 -7.38 10.75
C GLN A 216 12.44 -6.00 11.01
N VAL A 217 11.23 -5.79 10.46
CA VAL A 217 10.44 -4.57 10.57
C VAL A 217 9.15 -4.84 11.36
N TYR A 218 8.52 -3.80 11.88
CA TYR A 218 7.13 -3.90 12.32
C TYR A 218 6.20 -3.92 11.12
N ALA A 219 5.16 -4.76 11.13
CA ALA A 219 4.09 -4.71 10.14
C ALA A 219 2.79 -4.22 10.80
N VAL A 220 2.25 -3.12 10.27
CA VAL A 220 0.97 -2.54 10.65
C VAL A 220 0.03 -2.70 9.47
N TYR A 221 -0.95 -3.59 9.59
CA TYR A 221 -1.81 -3.89 8.46
C TYR A 221 -3.28 -3.65 8.75
N SER A 222 -3.96 -3.12 7.75
CA SER A 222 -5.39 -2.79 7.79
C SER A 222 -6.10 -3.45 6.63
N SER A 223 -7.27 -4.00 6.88
CA SER A 223 -8.18 -4.44 5.83
C SER A 223 -9.58 -3.87 6.00
N SER A 224 -10.29 -3.68 4.89
CA SER A 224 -11.70 -3.39 4.94
C SER A 224 -12.49 -4.61 5.43
N CYS A 225 -13.76 -4.42 5.71
CA CYS A 225 -14.74 -5.48 5.83
C CYS A 225 -15.96 -5.12 4.99
N VAL A 226 -16.72 -6.13 4.59
CA VAL A 226 -18.01 -5.95 3.93
C VAL A 226 -19.07 -5.72 5.01
N GLY A 227 -19.69 -4.55 5.01
CA GLY A 227 -20.82 -4.23 5.88
C GLY A 227 -22.14 -4.71 5.29
N GLN A 228 -23.21 -4.72 6.10
CA GLN A 228 -24.54 -5.18 5.68
C GLN A 228 -25.09 -4.36 4.51
N GLU A 229 -24.93 -3.04 4.51
CA GLU A 229 -25.41 -2.16 3.43
C GLU A 229 -24.72 -2.49 2.08
N GLU A 230 -23.44 -2.80 2.10
CA GLU A 230 -22.70 -3.20 0.91
C GLU A 230 -23.17 -4.58 0.41
N LEU A 231 -23.41 -5.52 1.32
CA LEU A 231 -23.94 -6.82 0.99
C LEU A 231 -25.34 -6.73 0.36
N ASP A 232 -26.24 -5.95 0.97
CA ASP A 232 -27.59 -5.72 0.47
C ASP A 232 -27.57 -5.09 -0.93
N PHE A 233 -26.69 -4.11 -1.15
CA PHE A 233 -26.49 -3.52 -2.48
C PHE A 233 -26.14 -4.56 -3.55
N TYR A 234 -25.22 -5.48 -3.27
CA TYR A 234 -24.83 -6.52 -4.24
C TYR A 234 -25.93 -7.57 -4.44
N LEU A 235 -26.74 -7.84 -3.42
CA LEU A 235 -27.89 -8.75 -3.53
C LEU A 235 -29.05 -8.12 -4.34
N GLU A 236 -29.31 -6.83 -4.18
CA GLU A 236 -30.28 -6.09 -4.99
C GLU A 236 -29.83 -6.01 -6.46
N LEU A 237 -28.53 -5.83 -6.69
CA LEU A 237 -27.96 -5.76 -8.03
C LEU A 237 -28.16 -7.07 -8.80
N ASP A 238 -27.95 -8.20 -8.15
CA ASP A 238 -28.19 -9.54 -8.68
C ASP A 238 -28.41 -10.55 -7.53
N PRO A 239 -29.63 -11.06 -7.37
CA PRO A 239 -29.92 -12.10 -6.37
C PRO A 239 -29.08 -13.37 -6.50
N GLY A 240 -28.51 -13.63 -7.70
CA GLY A 240 -27.55 -14.72 -7.93
C GLY A 240 -26.25 -14.58 -7.16
N ASN A 241 -25.96 -13.37 -6.63
CA ASN A 241 -24.81 -13.12 -5.76
C ASN A 241 -24.98 -13.67 -4.33
N LYS A 242 -26.16 -14.17 -3.97
CA LYS A 242 -26.40 -14.76 -2.66
C LYS A 242 -25.42 -15.91 -2.37
N GLY A 243 -24.66 -15.76 -1.30
CA GLY A 243 -23.64 -16.74 -0.89
C GLY A 243 -22.32 -16.67 -1.69
N ILE A 244 -22.14 -15.68 -2.58
CA ILE A 244 -20.84 -15.37 -3.19
C ILE A 244 -20.01 -14.53 -2.24
N LEU A 245 -20.62 -13.49 -1.66
CA LEU A 245 -20.02 -12.56 -0.71
C LEU A 245 -20.78 -12.65 0.61
N ASP A 246 -20.06 -12.71 1.72
CA ASP A 246 -20.61 -12.65 3.07
C ASP A 246 -20.14 -11.39 3.80
N GLU A 247 -20.85 -11.02 4.85
CA GLU A 247 -20.47 -9.96 5.78
C GLU A 247 -19.10 -10.24 6.41
N GLY A 248 -18.32 -9.20 6.70
CA GLY A 248 -17.00 -9.29 7.33
C GLY A 248 -15.86 -9.51 6.33
N GLY A 249 -14.99 -10.47 6.59
CA GLY A 249 -13.86 -10.86 5.73
C GLY A 249 -12.58 -10.05 5.89
N GLY A 250 -12.55 -9.10 6.83
CA GLY A 250 -11.34 -8.37 7.19
C GLY A 250 -10.48 -9.11 8.21
N ILE A 251 -9.18 -8.84 8.17
CA ILE A 251 -8.21 -9.18 9.22
C ILE A 251 -7.18 -8.07 9.34
N SER A 252 -6.94 -7.56 10.55
CA SER A 252 -6.00 -6.46 10.81
C SER A 252 -5.24 -6.69 12.09
N GLY A 253 -4.05 -6.10 12.19
CA GLY A 253 -3.21 -6.25 13.36
C GLY A 253 -1.86 -5.56 13.24
N ILE A 254 -1.07 -5.71 14.29
CA ILE A 254 0.31 -5.21 14.38
C ILE A 254 1.21 -6.37 14.77
N VAL A 255 2.25 -6.61 13.98
CA VAL A 255 3.21 -7.71 14.15
C VAL A 255 4.59 -7.11 14.43
N ASP A 256 5.30 -7.66 15.40
CA ASP A 256 6.64 -7.24 15.79
C ASP A 256 7.74 -7.82 14.87
N PRO A 257 9.00 -7.35 14.96
CA PRO A 257 10.10 -7.82 14.10
C PRO A 257 10.49 -9.29 14.25
N ILE A 258 9.93 -10.03 15.20
CA ILE A 258 10.11 -11.48 15.40
C ILE A 258 8.83 -12.27 15.13
N SER A 259 7.89 -11.65 14.38
CA SER A 259 6.66 -12.28 13.90
C SER A 259 5.60 -12.60 14.95
N ASN A 260 5.61 -11.94 16.12
CA ASN A 260 4.54 -12.02 17.11
C ASN A 260 3.51 -10.93 16.90
N TYR A 261 2.25 -11.25 17.11
CA TYR A 261 1.21 -10.24 17.24
C TYR A 261 1.37 -9.46 18.54
N ILE A 262 1.46 -8.14 18.45
CA ILE A 262 1.45 -7.22 19.59
C ILE A 262 0.10 -6.48 19.70
N ALA A 263 -0.72 -6.51 18.63
CA ALA A 263 -2.14 -6.17 18.66
C ALA A 263 -2.90 -6.98 17.60
N GLY A 264 -4.04 -7.51 17.96
CA GLY A 264 -4.83 -8.40 17.08
C GLY A 264 -4.24 -9.83 17.00
N PRO A 265 -4.52 -10.61 15.91
CA PRO A 265 -5.36 -10.13 14.82
C PRO A 265 -6.81 -9.91 15.26
N ILE A 266 -7.43 -8.86 14.73
CA ILE A 266 -8.87 -8.67 14.79
C ILE A 266 -9.49 -9.07 13.46
N GLU A 267 -10.74 -9.54 13.48
CA GLU A 267 -11.39 -10.09 12.29
C GLU A 267 -12.84 -9.64 12.17
N ASP A 268 -13.30 -9.50 10.92
CA ASP A 268 -14.69 -9.40 10.48
C ASP A 268 -15.49 -8.17 10.91
N LYS A 269 -15.21 -7.56 12.04
CA LYS A 269 -16.00 -6.46 12.60
C LYS A 269 -15.22 -5.16 12.62
N GLU A 270 -15.93 -4.05 12.37
CA GLU A 270 -15.34 -2.73 12.48
C GLU A 270 -14.76 -2.50 13.88
N GLN A 271 -13.45 -2.21 13.90
CA GLN A 271 -12.71 -1.99 15.13
C GLN A 271 -11.41 -1.23 14.87
N ILE A 272 -10.96 -0.46 15.85
CA ILE A 272 -9.63 0.13 15.90
C ILE A 272 -8.84 -0.59 16.98
N VAL A 273 -7.63 -1.04 16.67
CA VAL A 273 -6.70 -1.60 17.65
C VAL A 273 -5.43 -0.78 17.73
N TYR A 274 -4.81 -0.81 18.89
CA TYR A 274 -3.67 0.01 19.23
C TYR A 274 -2.55 -0.85 19.81
N SER A 275 -1.30 -0.50 19.50
CA SER A 275 -0.13 -1.02 20.20
C SER A 275 0.98 0.01 20.26
N GLU A 276 1.88 -0.17 21.21
CA GLU A 276 3.16 0.53 21.26
C GLU A 276 4.18 -0.23 20.40
N VAL A 277 4.87 0.51 19.53
CA VAL A 277 5.96 0.05 18.69
C VAL A 277 7.25 0.63 19.27
N ASN A 278 8.20 -0.21 19.65
CA ASN A 278 9.50 0.20 20.14
C ASN A 278 10.59 -0.10 19.09
N LEU A 279 11.14 0.94 18.47
CA LEU A 279 12.13 0.78 17.40
C LEU A 279 13.47 0.15 17.89
N ASP A 280 13.78 0.20 19.19
CA ASP A 280 14.98 -0.48 19.73
C ASP A 280 14.91 -2.00 19.59
N ASN A 281 13.71 -2.59 19.49
CA ASN A 281 13.54 -4.02 19.24
C ASN A 281 14.10 -4.43 17.87
N ILE A 282 14.00 -3.55 16.85
CA ILE A 282 14.56 -3.79 15.52
C ILE A 282 16.07 -3.97 15.59
N VAL A 283 16.75 -3.11 16.37
CA VAL A 283 18.22 -3.16 16.53
C VAL A 283 18.66 -4.51 17.09
N GLY A 284 17.95 -5.01 18.10
CA GLY A 284 18.24 -6.30 18.72
C GLY A 284 18.10 -7.49 17.76
N VAL A 285 17.03 -7.45 16.92
CA VAL A 285 16.79 -8.54 15.95
C VAL A 285 17.77 -8.47 14.78
N LYS A 286 18.06 -7.28 14.25
CA LYS A 286 19.03 -7.09 13.17
C LYS A 286 20.46 -7.45 13.56
N HIS A 287 20.80 -7.51 14.85
CA HIS A 287 22.09 -8.03 15.31
C HIS A 287 22.29 -9.49 14.88
N MET A 288 21.25 -10.31 14.88
CA MET A 288 21.31 -11.72 14.47
C MET A 288 21.19 -11.90 12.96
N ILE A 289 20.22 -11.23 12.36
CA ILE A 289 19.88 -11.35 10.92
C ILE A 289 19.54 -9.97 10.38
N ASP A 290 20.23 -9.57 9.32
CA ASP A 290 19.90 -8.35 8.56
C ASP A 290 20.03 -8.66 7.07
N CYS A 291 18.91 -8.96 6.43
CA CYS A 291 18.87 -9.43 5.03
C CYS A 291 19.43 -8.42 4.02
N VAL A 292 19.49 -7.15 4.36
CA VAL A 292 20.06 -6.07 3.53
C VAL A 292 21.40 -5.55 4.04
N GLY A 293 21.84 -6.01 5.22
CA GLY A 293 23.11 -5.68 5.85
C GLY A 293 24.09 -6.86 5.80
N HIS A 294 24.46 -7.40 6.99
CA HIS A 294 25.50 -8.42 7.10
C HIS A 294 25.11 -9.81 6.55
N TYR A 295 23.84 -10.06 6.24
CA TYR A 295 23.39 -11.24 5.48
C TYR A 295 23.27 -10.99 3.97
N ALA A 296 23.43 -9.75 3.51
CA ALA A 296 23.45 -9.45 2.08
C ALA A 296 24.71 -10.03 1.40
N ARG A 297 24.54 -10.50 0.19
CA ARG A 297 25.63 -11.05 -0.64
C ARG A 297 25.63 -10.31 -2.00
N PRO A 298 26.05 -9.02 -2.01
CA PRO A 298 26.08 -8.23 -3.25
C PRO A 298 27.09 -8.75 -4.29
N ASP A 299 28.01 -9.60 -3.86
CA ASP A 299 28.91 -10.38 -4.71
C ASP A 299 28.21 -11.55 -5.45
N VAL A 300 27.00 -11.95 -5.01
CA VAL A 300 26.21 -13.05 -5.60
C VAL A 300 24.92 -12.53 -6.21
N PHE A 301 24.24 -11.59 -5.54
CA PHE A 301 22.94 -11.08 -5.94
C PHE A 301 22.94 -9.56 -5.98
N GLN A 302 22.48 -9.01 -7.09
CA GLN A 302 22.28 -7.57 -7.25
C GLN A 302 20.88 -7.29 -7.77
N LEU A 303 20.12 -6.45 -7.05
CA LEU A 303 18.79 -5.99 -7.48
C LEU A 303 18.89 -4.61 -8.11
N ASN A 304 18.46 -4.48 -9.36
CA ASN A 304 18.32 -3.21 -10.04
C ASN A 304 16.86 -2.77 -10.05
N VAL A 305 16.56 -1.57 -9.52
CA VAL A 305 15.23 -0.99 -9.47
C VAL A 305 15.16 0.20 -10.42
N PHE A 306 14.27 0.12 -11.41
CA PHE A 306 14.04 1.22 -12.35
C PHE A 306 13.08 2.24 -11.74
N SER A 307 13.61 3.34 -11.22
CA SER A 307 12.85 4.43 -10.59
C SER A 307 12.41 5.52 -11.59
N ARG A 308 12.12 5.13 -12.83
CA ARG A 308 11.63 6.06 -13.86
C ARG A 308 10.11 6.10 -13.87
N LYS A 309 9.55 7.31 -14.01
CA LYS A 309 8.11 7.48 -14.24
C LYS A 309 7.76 6.94 -15.63
N HIS A 310 6.78 6.04 -15.69
CA HIS A 310 6.21 5.58 -16.95
C HIS A 310 5.39 6.71 -17.59
N GLN A 311 5.90 7.24 -18.68
CA GLN A 311 5.19 8.25 -19.50
C GLN A 311 4.87 7.67 -20.86
N PRO A 312 3.59 7.59 -21.26
CA PRO A 312 3.20 7.06 -22.57
C PRO A 312 3.66 7.95 -23.73
N VAL A 313 3.95 9.24 -23.45
CA VAL A 313 4.40 10.22 -24.45
C VAL A 313 5.56 11.02 -23.89
N LYS A 314 6.67 11.05 -24.63
CA LYS A 314 7.78 11.95 -24.40
C LYS A 314 7.81 12.99 -25.51
N PHE A 315 7.65 14.27 -25.17
CA PHE A 315 7.81 15.35 -26.14
C PHE A 315 9.31 15.66 -26.28
N VAL A 316 9.85 15.43 -27.48
CA VAL A 316 11.26 15.71 -27.81
C VAL A 316 11.32 16.97 -28.65
N ASN A 317 11.75 18.08 -28.08
CA ASN A 317 11.64 19.41 -28.68
C ASN A 317 12.87 19.86 -29.46
N SER A 318 14.01 19.14 -29.39
CA SER A 318 15.21 19.52 -30.14
C SER A 318 16.09 18.33 -30.55
N SER A 319 16.81 18.51 -31.66
CA SER A 319 17.84 17.57 -32.13
C SER A 319 19.02 17.38 -31.16
N ALA A 320 19.27 18.37 -30.29
CA ALA A 320 20.32 18.32 -29.26
C ALA A 320 19.96 17.33 -28.11
N GLU A 321 18.69 17.26 -27.70
CA GLU A 321 18.27 16.30 -26.67
C GLU A 321 18.32 14.85 -27.18
N ILE A 322 17.99 14.63 -28.47
CA ILE A 322 18.10 13.31 -29.12
C ILE A 322 19.57 12.87 -29.19
N GLN A 323 20.49 13.80 -29.41
CA GLN A 323 21.91 13.50 -29.49
C GLN A 323 22.51 13.19 -28.11
N SER A 324 22.14 13.94 -27.05
CA SER A 324 22.63 13.70 -25.70
C SER A 324 22.16 12.33 -25.14
N GLU A 325 20.96 11.88 -25.48
CA GLU A 325 20.49 10.55 -25.09
C GLU A 325 21.18 9.41 -25.87
N LYS A 326 21.48 9.64 -27.15
CA LYS A 326 22.27 8.69 -27.94
C LYS A 326 23.70 8.58 -27.43
N ASP A 327 24.27 9.68 -26.98
CA ASP A 327 25.63 9.71 -26.46
C ASP A 327 25.67 9.07 -25.04
N ALA A 328 24.70 9.31 -24.20
CA ALA A 328 24.55 8.64 -22.90
C ALA A 328 24.31 7.11 -23.07
N CYS A 329 23.51 6.69 -24.07
CA CYS A 329 23.32 5.28 -24.38
C CYS A 329 24.61 4.62 -24.90
N ARG A 330 25.41 5.35 -25.70
CA ARG A 330 26.72 4.87 -26.19
C ARG A 330 27.74 4.73 -25.07
N GLU A 331 27.78 5.67 -24.09
CA GLU A 331 28.67 5.55 -22.95
C GLU A 331 28.34 4.35 -22.05
N VAL A 332 27.08 4.03 -21.87
CA VAL A 332 26.65 2.83 -21.14
C VAL A 332 27.08 1.56 -21.89
N CYS A 333 26.90 1.51 -23.22
CA CYS A 333 27.31 0.35 -24.03
C CYS A 333 28.84 0.21 -24.12
N MET A 334 29.62 1.29 -24.12
CA MET A 334 31.08 1.22 -24.12
C MET A 334 31.64 0.75 -22.76
N ASN A 335 31.05 1.20 -21.64
CA ASN A 335 31.46 0.74 -20.33
C ASN A 335 31.16 -0.75 -20.09
N GLU A 336 30.12 -1.29 -20.72
CA GLU A 336 29.84 -2.74 -20.69
C GLU A 336 30.83 -3.54 -21.56
N SER A 337 31.32 -2.99 -22.67
CA SER A 337 32.30 -3.66 -23.54
C SER A 337 33.71 -3.68 -22.92
N ASP A 338 34.09 -2.63 -22.16
CA ASP A 338 35.41 -2.58 -21.50
C ASP A 338 35.50 -3.48 -20.27
N SER A 339 34.36 -3.72 -19.57
CA SER A 339 34.32 -4.67 -18.49
C SER A 339 34.41 -6.13 -18.93
N SER A 340 34.05 -6.44 -20.19
CA SER A 340 34.17 -7.78 -20.77
C SER A 340 35.56 -8.10 -21.31
N SER A 341 36.39 -7.08 -21.62
CA SER A 341 37.74 -7.26 -22.16
C SER A 341 38.84 -7.34 -21.07
N ALA A 342 38.54 -6.95 -19.83
CA ALA A 342 39.49 -7.04 -18.70
C ALA A 342 39.62 -8.44 -18.09
N GLY A 343 38.71 -9.37 -18.42
CA GLY A 343 38.71 -10.75 -17.91
C GLY A 343 39.59 -11.77 -18.69
N ALA A 344 40.25 -11.36 -19.79
CA ALA A 344 40.92 -12.30 -20.70
C ALA A 344 42.46 -12.21 -20.73
N ARG A 345 43.11 -11.67 -19.71
CA ARG A 345 44.58 -11.74 -19.60
C ARG A 345 44.99 -12.01 -18.16
N ASN A 346 45.11 -13.26 -17.84
CA ASN A 346 46.12 -13.88 -16.94
C ASN A 346 45.83 -15.38 -16.86
N GLU A 347 46.42 -16.12 -17.76
CA GLU A 347 46.96 -17.44 -17.47
C GLU A 347 48.44 -17.31 -17.11
#